data_88b0543584a2e48fed4ccdcc1b10d68e
#
_entry.id   88b0543584a2e48fed4ccdcc1b10d68e
#
_cell.length_a   1.000
_cell.length_b   1.000
_cell.length_c   1.000
_cell.angle_alpha   90.00
_cell.angle_beta   90.00
_cell.angle_gamma   90.00
#
_symmetry.space_group_name_H-M   'P 1'
#
loop_
_entity.id
_entity.type
_entity.pdbx_description
1 polymer ?
#
loop_
_entity_poly.entity_id
_entity_poly.type
_entity_poly.pdbx_seq_one_letter_code
_entity_poly.pdbx_strand_id
1 'polypeptide(L)'
;LFISNGPGDPANFQHAQSLVEEFAGEIPIAGICLGQQIVARAFGGDTEKMAFGHRGVNQPVRDLETDQVVMTTQNHGYTVSDPGDLAVTQRNVNDDTAEGLADDDRGIITRQYHPEANPGPHDSLGFFHDVLAMVDTQSAVTAA
;
A
#
# COMPACT_ATOMS: atom_id res chain seq x y z
N LEU A 1 10.94 3.97 6.17
CA LEU A 1 10.17 2.99 6.94
C LEU A 1 9.39 2.07 6.00
N PHE A 2 9.57 0.76 6.13
CA PHE A 2 8.85 -0.22 5.34
C PHE A 2 7.95 -1.07 6.24
N ILE A 3 6.63 -1.04 5.99
CA ILE A 3 5.66 -1.86 6.72
C ILE A 3 5.33 -3.08 5.86
N SER A 4 5.84 -4.23 6.28
CA SER A 4 5.71 -5.50 5.56
C SER A 4 4.29 -6.06 5.61
N ASN A 5 4.05 -7.07 4.78
CA ASN A 5 2.87 -7.91 4.87
C ASN A 5 2.87 -8.74 6.15
N GLY A 6 1.71 -9.27 6.51
CA GLY A 6 1.54 -10.13 7.68
C GLY A 6 0.10 -10.58 7.86
N PRO A 7 -0.15 -11.51 8.78
CA PRO A 7 -1.49 -11.96 9.14
C PRO A 7 -2.13 -11.06 10.19
N GLY A 8 -3.43 -11.14 10.32
CA GLY A 8 -4.19 -10.56 11.41
C GLY A 8 -5.07 -9.39 11.03
N ASP A 9 -5.78 -8.89 12.01
CA ASP A 9 -6.63 -7.71 11.90
C ASP A 9 -5.78 -6.44 12.01
N PRO A 10 -5.77 -5.54 11.00
CA PRO A 10 -4.96 -4.32 11.04
C PRO A 10 -5.29 -3.39 12.23
N ALA A 11 -6.48 -3.47 12.80
CA ALA A 11 -6.87 -2.71 13.98
C ALA A 11 -6.03 -3.05 15.23
N ASN A 12 -5.41 -4.22 15.28
CA ASN A 12 -4.62 -4.68 16.43
C ASN A 12 -3.15 -4.21 16.41
N PHE A 13 -2.74 -3.47 15.38
CA PHE A 13 -1.34 -3.02 15.19
C PHE A 13 -1.13 -1.54 15.57
N GLN A 14 -1.69 -1.09 16.72
CA GLN A 14 -1.61 0.32 17.15
C GLN A 14 -0.16 0.82 17.25
N HIS A 15 0.77 -0.03 17.70
CA HIS A 15 2.18 0.38 17.78
C HIS A 15 2.78 0.69 16.39
N ALA A 16 2.46 -0.12 15.39
CA ALA A 16 2.90 0.15 14.03
C ALA A 16 2.23 1.40 13.44
N GLN A 17 0.94 1.64 13.74
CA GLN A 17 0.25 2.88 13.37
C GLN A 17 0.95 4.09 13.98
N SER A 18 1.29 4.07 15.28
CA SER A 18 2.01 5.15 15.95
C SER A 18 3.40 5.42 15.35
N LEU A 19 4.12 4.38 14.92
CA LEU A 19 5.39 4.55 14.21
C LEU A 19 5.20 5.24 12.85
N VAL A 20 4.15 4.88 12.11
CA VAL A 20 3.82 5.55 10.85
C VAL A 20 3.51 7.03 11.08
N GLU A 21 2.70 7.36 12.09
CA GLU A 21 2.36 8.73 12.46
C GLU A 21 3.62 9.54 12.86
N GLU A 22 4.52 8.95 13.65
CA GLU A 22 5.74 9.58 14.13
C GLU A 22 6.71 9.94 12.99
N PHE A 23 6.85 9.06 12.00
CA PHE A 23 7.81 9.24 10.91
C PHE A 23 7.22 9.84 9.62
N ALA A 24 5.92 10.12 9.59
CA ALA A 24 5.26 10.72 8.43
C ALA A 24 5.83 12.09 8.08
N GLY A 25 6.32 12.25 6.86
CA GLY A 25 6.98 13.46 6.40
C GLY A 25 8.46 13.61 6.81
N GLU A 26 8.95 12.78 7.74
CA GLU A 26 10.36 12.78 8.16
C GLU A 26 11.20 11.83 7.29
N ILE A 27 10.65 10.67 6.97
CA ILE A 27 11.28 9.66 6.11
C ILE A 27 10.25 9.04 5.16
N PRO A 28 10.66 8.50 3.99
CA PRO A 28 9.75 7.77 3.12
C PRO A 28 9.11 6.58 3.81
N ILE A 29 7.81 6.36 3.55
CA ILE A 29 7.04 5.25 4.10
C ILE A 29 6.48 4.41 2.96
N ALA A 30 6.73 3.11 3.00
CA ALA A 30 6.16 2.15 2.07
C ALA A 30 5.43 1.03 2.81
N GLY A 31 4.34 0.53 2.24
CA GLY A 31 3.54 -0.54 2.85
C GLY A 31 3.04 -1.56 1.84
N ILE A 32 3.08 -2.84 2.20
CA ILE A 32 2.57 -3.95 1.39
C ILE A 32 1.52 -4.74 2.17
N CYS A 33 0.37 -5.01 1.55
CA CYS A 33 -0.72 -5.83 2.05
C CYS A 33 -1.21 -5.33 3.44
N LEU A 34 -0.93 -6.03 4.54
CA LEU A 34 -1.20 -5.53 5.90
C LEU A 34 -0.57 -4.15 6.13
N GLY A 35 0.59 -3.88 5.54
CA GLY A 35 1.27 -2.59 5.63
C GLY A 35 0.43 -1.43 5.07
N GLN A 36 -0.25 -1.60 3.93
CA GLN A 36 -1.19 -0.61 3.41
C GLN A 36 -2.31 -0.32 4.41
N GLN A 37 -2.88 -1.37 5.00
CA GLN A 37 -4.00 -1.27 5.94
C GLN A 37 -3.59 -0.53 7.22
N ILE A 38 -2.39 -0.81 7.74
CA ILE A 38 -1.83 -0.12 8.91
C ILE A 38 -1.58 1.36 8.59
N VAL A 39 -1.01 1.66 7.42
CA VAL A 39 -0.74 3.04 6.99
C VAL A 39 -2.06 3.81 6.83
N ALA A 40 -3.09 3.24 6.19
CA ALA A 40 -4.39 3.89 6.07
C ALA A 40 -4.98 4.25 7.44
N ARG A 41 -4.93 3.33 8.40
CA ARG A 41 -5.43 3.56 9.77
C ARG A 41 -4.65 4.65 10.51
N ALA A 42 -3.35 4.75 10.30
CA ALA A 42 -2.52 5.81 10.88
C ALA A 42 -2.93 7.21 10.40
N PHE A 43 -3.51 7.31 9.20
CA PHE A 43 -3.99 8.58 8.62
C PHE A 43 -5.51 8.78 8.73
N GLY A 44 -6.12 8.21 9.76
CA GLY A 44 -7.53 8.40 10.07
C GLY A 44 -8.49 7.55 9.22
N GLY A 45 -7.95 6.64 8.42
CA GLY A 45 -8.73 5.69 7.63
C GLY A 45 -9.27 4.52 8.44
N ASP A 46 -10.02 3.67 7.76
CA ASP A 46 -10.60 2.46 8.36
C ASP A 46 -10.43 1.24 7.45
N THR A 47 -10.57 0.07 8.06
CA THR A 47 -10.41 -1.22 7.39
C THR A 47 -11.56 -2.14 7.75
N GLU A 48 -11.96 -2.98 6.82
CA GLU A 48 -13.04 -3.94 7.03
C GLU A 48 -12.65 -5.35 6.62
N LYS A 49 -13.27 -6.33 7.26
CA LYS A 49 -13.12 -7.73 6.89
C LYS A 49 -13.99 -8.04 5.67
N MET A 50 -13.37 -8.52 4.62
CA MET A 50 -14.05 -8.92 3.40
C MET A 50 -14.83 -10.23 3.60
N ALA A 51 -15.96 -10.39 2.90
CA ALA A 51 -16.73 -11.63 2.92
C ALA A 51 -15.93 -12.84 2.40
N PHE A 52 -15.11 -12.66 1.36
CA PHE A 52 -14.31 -13.72 0.74
C PHE A 52 -12.81 -13.46 0.72
N GLY A 53 -12.40 -12.19 0.70
CA GLY A 53 -11.02 -11.75 0.50
C GLY A 53 -10.53 -11.95 -0.93
N HIS A 54 -9.31 -11.46 -1.21
CA HIS A 54 -8.64 -11.68 -2.49
C HIS A 54 -7.52 -12.70 -2.33
N ARG A 55 -7.57 -13.76 -3.13
CA ARG A 55 -6.55 -14.83 -3.12
C ARG A 55 -6.30 -15.32 -4.53
N GLY A 56 -5.02 -15.38 -4.92
CA GLY A 56 -4.59 -15.86 -6.22
C GLY A 56 -3.60 -14.92 -6.91
N VAL A 57 -3.16 -15.36 -8.09
CA VAL A 57 -2.15 -14.66 -8.91
C VAL A 57 -2.75 -13.91 -10.10
N ASN A 58 -4.05 -13.75 -10.13
CA ASN A 58 -4.83 -13.24 -11.27
C ASN A 58 -5.83 -12.16 -10.86
N GLN A 59 -5.49 -11.34 -9.88
CA GLN A 59 -6.31 -10.22 -9.43
C GLN A 59 -5.99 -8.98 -10.26
N PRO A 60 -6.95 -8.46 -11.07
CA PRO A 60 -6.70 -7.31 -11.93
C PRO A 60 -6.80 -6.01 -11.12
N VAL A 61 -5.79 -5.18 -11.24
CA VAL A 61 -5.71 -3.86 -10.57
C VAL A 61 -5.54 -2.78 -11.62
N ARG A 62 -6.35 -1.74 -11.55
CA ARG A 62 -6.29 -0.56 -12.39
C ARG A 62 -5.54 0.56 -11.70
N ASP A 63 -4.55 1.10 -12.37
CA ASP A 63 -3.90 2.34 -12.02
C ASP A 63 -4.76 3.52 -12.46
N LEU A 64 -5.06 4.45 -11.54
CA LEU A 64 -6.02 5.53 -11.80
C LEU A 64 -5.40 6.71 -12.56
N GLU A 65 -4.08 6.83 -12.59
CA GLU A 65 -3.39 7.86 -13.35
C GLU A 65 -3.22 7.47 -14.82
N THR A 66 -2.79 6.23 -15.06
CA THR A 66 -2.45 5.74 -16.41
C THR A 66 -3.59 4.98 -17.08
N ASP A 67 -4.63 4.61 -16.34
CA ASP A 67 -5.74 3.71 -16.74
C ASP A 67 -5.26 2.31 -17.20
N GLN A 68 -4.03 1.93 -16.87
CA GLN A 68 -3.50 0.61 -17.17
C GLN A 68 -3.99 -0.42 -16.14
N VAL A 69 -4.21 -1.63 -16.63
CA VAL A 69 -4.57 -2.77 -15.77
C VAL A 69 -3.42 -3.77 -15.76
N VAL A 70 -2.99 -4.14 -14.56
CA VAL A 70 -1.97 -5.17 -14.32
C VAL A 70 -2.56 -6.34 -13.55
N MET A 71 -2.02 -7.53 -13.78
CA MET A 71 -2.37 -8.71 -12.98
C MET A 71 -1.48 -8.76 -11.75
N THR A 72 -2.11 -9.00 -10.59
CA THR A 72 -1.42 -9.01 -9.30
C THR A 72 -1.64 -10.29 -8.53
N THR A 73 -0.70 -10.57 -7.62
CA THR A 73 -0.83 -11.64 -6.63
C THR A 73 -1.38 -11.07 -5.34
N GLN A 74 -2.45 -11.67 -4.83
CA GLN A 74 -3.09 -11.23 -3.60
C GLN A 74 -3.37 -12.39 -2.66
N ASN A 75 -3.27 -12.12 -1.36
CA ASN A 75 -3.65 -13.05 -0.29
C ASN A 75 -4.01 -12.26 0.97
N HIS A 76 -5.22 -11.71 1.01
CA HIS A 76 -5.70 -10.96 2.17
C HIS A 76 -7.20 -11.13 2.39
N GLY A 77 -7.63 -10.95 3.63
CA GLY A 77 -9.03 -11.01 4.05
C GLY A 77 -9.58 -9.68 4.58
N TYR A 78 -8.74 -8.65 4.66
CA TYR A 78 -9.14 -7.29 5.01
C TYR A 78 -8.82 -6.34 3.86
N THR A 79 -9.58 -5.26 3.77
CA THR A 79 -9.36 -4.18 2.80
C THR A 79 -9.48 -2.83 3.49
N VAL A 80 -8.92 -1.79 2.87
CA VAL A 80 -9.15 -0.40 3.29
C VAL A 80 -10.53 0.01 2.81
N SER A 81 -11.44 0.28 3.75
CA SER A 81 -12.81 0.78 3.49
C SER A 81 -12.86 2.30 3.44
N ASP A 82 -11.97 2.98 4.16
CA ASP A 82 -11.78 4.43 4.14
C ASP A 82 -10.27 4.71 4.08
N PRO A 83 -9.76 5.42 3.06
CA PRO A 83 -8.33 5.74 2.95
C PRO A 83 -7.87 6.84 3.93
N GLY A 84 -8.78 7.51 4.64
CA GLY A 84 -8.46 8.66 5.47
C GLY A 84 -7.92 9.83 4.64
N ASP A 85 -6.80 10.40 5.06
CA ASP A 85 -6.14 11.52 4.38
C ASP A 85 -5.33 11.11 3.13
N LEU A 86 -5.25 9.80 2.82
CA LEU A 86 -4.46 9.32 1.69
C LEU A 86 -5.25 9.29 0.38
N ALA A 87 -4.57 9.54 -0.72
CA ALA A 87 -5.15 9.40 -2.05
C ALA A 87 -5.17 7.93 -2.49
N VAL A 88 -6.30 7.48 -3.05
CA VAL A 88 -6.37 6.18 -3.71
C VAL A 88 -5.76 6.30 -5.10
N THR A 89 -4.71 5.52 -5.38
CA THR A 89 -3.99 5.53 -6.66
C THR A 89 -4.31 4.32 -7.53
N GLN A 90 -4.78 3.24 -6.91
CA GLN A 90 -5.12 2.01 -7.64
C GLN A 90 -6.36 1.35 -7.06
N ARG A 91 -7.15 0.69 -7.92
CA ARG A 91 -8.37 -0.04 -7.54
C ARG A 91 -8.44 -1.41 -8.17
N ASN A 92 -9.03 -2.35 -7.45
CA ASN A 92 -9.38 -3.66 -8.00
C ASN A 92 -10.48 -3.50 -9.07
N VAL A 93 -10.27 -4.15 -10.22
CA VAL A 93 -11.23 -4.05 -11.35
C VAL A 93 -12.54 -4.77 -11.05
N ASN A 94 -12.52 -5.79 -10.20
CA ASN A 94 -13.69 -6.64 -9.94
C ASN A 94 -14.66 -6.04 -8.92
N ASP A 95 -14.16 -5.37 -7.88
CA ASP A 95 -14.98 -4.90 -6.75
C ASP A 95 -14.68 -3.47 -6.28
N ASP A 96 -13.81 -2.77 -6.99
CA ASP A 96 -13.45 -1.37 -6.74
C ASP A 96 -12.77 -1.10 -5.38
N THR A 97 -12.29 -2.12 -4.69
CA THR A 97 -11.53 -1.96 -3.45
C THR A 97 -10.21 -1.23 -3.68
N ALA A 98 -9.73 -0.49 -2.66
CA ALA A 98 -8.47 0.26 -2.74
C ALA A 98 -7.26 -0.67 -2.76
N GLU A 99 -6.48 -0.60 -3.84
CA GLU A 99 -5.32 -1.46 -4.08
C GLU A 99 -3.98 -0.72 -3.97
N GLY A 100 -4.01 0.60 -4.01
CA GLY A 100 -2.85 1.46 -3.80
C GLY A 100 -3.26 2.77 -3.16
N LEU A 101 -2.45 3.24 -2.21
CA LEU A 101 -2.60 4.55 -1.57
C LEU A 101 -1.28 5.31 -1.66
N ALA A 102 -1.36 6.63 -1.73
CA ALA A 102 -0.19 7.51 -1.71
C ALA A 102 -0.47 8.86 -1.05
N ASP A 103 0.63 9.47 -0.60
CA ASP A 103 0.72 10.88 -0.24
C ASP A 103 2.13 11.36 -0.62
N ASP A 104 2.22 12.09 -1.72
CA ASP A 104 3.50 12.54 -2.27
C ASP A 104 4.17 13.59 -1.36
N ASP A 105 3.39 14.42 -0.70
CA ASP A 105 3.92 15.47 0.20
C ASP A 105 4.60 14.87 1.43
N ARG A 106 4.08 13.75 1.94
CA ARG A 106 4.64 13.01 3.07
C ARG A 106 5.58 11.87 2.67
N GLY A 107 5.72 11.60 1.36
CA GLY A 107 6.55 10.50 0.85
C GLY A 107 5.99 9.13 1.21
N ILE A 108 4.71 8.89 0.95
CA ILE A 108 4.01 7.65 1.29
C ILE A 108 3.53 6.94 0.02
N ILE A 109 3.83 5.65 -0.09
CA ILE A 109 3.32 4.78 -1.15
C ILE A 109 3.00 3.38 -0.62
N THR A 110 1.84 2.84 -0.95
CA THR A 110 1.44 1.50 -0.50
C THR A 110 0.78 0.69 -1.61
N ARG A 111 0.79 -0.64 -1.45
CA ARG A 111 0.07 -1.59 -2.30
C ARG A 111 -0.63 -2.65 -1.44
N GLN A 112 -1.90 -2.97 -1.79
CA GLN A 112 -2.65 -4.04 -1.13
C GLN A 112 -2.19 -5.42 -1.60
N TYR A 113 -1.81 -5.54 -2.85
CA TYR A 113 -1.29 -6.77 -3.44
C TYR A 113 0.19 -6.97 -3.10
N HIS A 114 0.74 -8.11 -3.52
CA HIS A 114 2.14 -8.48 -3.34
C HIS A 114 2.96 -8.18 -4.59
N PRO A 115 3.63 -7.01 -4.70
CA PRO A 115 4.43 -6.66 -5.88
C PRO A 115 5.69 -7.54 -6.02
N GLU A 116 6.14 -8.15 -4.93
CA GLU A 116 7.25 -9.11 -4.89
C GLU A 116 6.92 -10.48 -5.47
N ALA A 117 5.67 -10.74 -5.82
CA ALA A 117 5.05 -12.01 -6.18
C ALA A 117 6.00 -13.09 -6.74
N ASN A 118 6.15 -14.19 -6.01
CA ASN A 118 6.87 -15.37 -6.45
C ASN A 118 6.25 -16.63 -5.82
N PRO A 119 5.43 -17.42 -6.55
CA PRO A 119 5.07 -17.26 -7.97
C PRO A 119 4.06 -16.14 -8.22
N GLY A 120 4.10 -15.56 -9.40
CA GLY A 120 3.13 -14.57 -9.87
C GLY A 120 3.64 -13.70 -11.01
N PRO A 121 2.78 -12.82 -11.56
CA PRO A 121 3.18 -11.87 -12.58
C PRO A 121 4.17 -10.84 -12.02
N HIS A 122 5.11 -10.42 -12.86
CA HIS A 122 6.18 -9.47 -12.50
C HIS A 122 5.85 -8.03 -12.93
N ASP A 123 4.61 -7.77 -13.33
CA ASP A 123 4.15 -6.48 -13.88
C ASP A 123 4.17 -5.35 -12.84
N SER A 124 4.19 -5.71 -11.55
CA SER A 124 4.13 -4.77 -10.42
C SER A 124 5.48 -4.49 -9.74
N LEU A 125 6.60 -4.99 -10.27
CA LEU A 125 7.95 -4.74 -9.73
C LEU A 125 8.34 -3.25 -9.73
N GLY A 126 7.69 -2.42 -10.53
CA GLY A 126 7.85 -0.96 -10.55
C GLY A 126 7.68 -0.31 -9.18
N PHE A 127 6.84 -0.86 -8.31
CA PHE A 127 6.68 -0.38 -6.93
C PHE A 127 8.00 -0.20 -6.17
N PHE A 128 8.92 -1.16 -6.30
CA PHE A 128 10.21 -1.07 -5.62
C PHE A 128 11.12 0.01 -6.19
N HIS A 129 11.00 0.31 -7.50
CA HIS A 129 11.70 1.44 -8.12
C HIS A 129 11.15 2.76 -7.60
N ASP A 130 9.83 2.88 -7.44
CA ASP A 130 9.18 4.07 -6.88
C ASP A 130 9.62 4.32 -5.43
N VAL A 131 9.67 3.27 -4.61
CA VAL A 131 10.18 3.33 -3.23
C VAL A 131 11.64 3.79 -3.18
N LEU A 132 12.50 3.24 -4.04
CA LEU A 132 13.90 3.66 -4.12
C LEU A 132 14.03 5.12 -4.55
N ALA A 133 13.25 5.56 -5.54
CA ALA A 133 13.25 6.95 -5.99
C ALA A 133 12.84 7.92 -4.89
N MET A 134 11.87 7.59 -4.05
CA MET A 134 11.49 8.38 -2.87
C MET A 134 12.65 8.50 -1.87
N VAL A 135 13.35 7.39 -1.58
CA VAL A 135 14.51 7.37 -0.67
C VAL A 135 15.63 8.24 -1.21
N ASP A 136 15.95 8.16 -2.50
CA ASP A 136 17.01 8.94 -3.13
C ASP A 136 16.69 10.45 -3.12
N THR A 137 15.45 10.82 -3.40
CA THR A 137 14.99 12.22 -3.39
C THR A 137 15.13 12.83 -2.00
N GLN A 138 14.71 12.12 -0.96
CA GLN A 138 14.80 12.61 0.42
C GLN A 138 16.26 12.68 0.91
N SER A 139 17.10 11.73 0.53
CA SER A 139 18.53 11.75 0.84
C SER A 139 19.22 12.98 0.23
N ALA A 140 18.83 13.41 -0.96
CA ALA A 140 19.36 14.60 -1.62
C ALA A 140 18.94 15.89 -0.90
N VAL A 141 17.72 15.97 -0.38
CA VAL A 141 17.23 17.14 0.39
C VAL A 141 17.93 17.25 1.75
N THR A 142 18.16 16.11 2.42
CA THR A 142 18.82 16.09 3.75
C THR A 142 20.33 16.40 3.66
N ALA A 143 20.97 16.14 2.50
CA ALA A 143 22.38 16.43 2.27
C ALA A 143 22.67 17.86 1.80
N ALA A 144 21.65 18.62 1.45
CA ALA A 144 21.74 20.02 1.02
C ALA A 144 21.61 20.98 2.20
#